data_cc1918a07875e18ed87689a9b4baec74
#
_entry.id   cc1918a07875e18ed87689a9b4baec74
#
_cell.length_a   1.000
_cell.length_b   1.000
_cell.length_c   1.000
_cell.angle_alpha   90.00
_cell.angle_beta   90.00
_cell.angle_gamma   90.00
#
_symmetry.space_group_name_H-M   'P 1'
#
loop_
_entity.id
_entity.type
_entity.pdbx_description
1 polymer ?
#
loop_
_entity_poly.entity_id
_entity_poly.type
_entity_poly.pdbx_seq_one_letter_code
_entity_poly.pdbx_strand_id
1 'polypeptide(L)'
;MKNLRNYYAAFLLFALLFVSAAAPAQTDLQQKLGRISAITETRPLESTRFSEKYVTYFTQPLDHRHPEKGSFRQRVIVSHVGFDRPTVIVTEGYGAAYALNPKYREELSELLDANMIFVEYRYFLESTPEPKDWQYLPADNSA
;
A
#
# COMPACT_ATOMS: atom_id res chain seq x y z
N MET A 1 -11.58 47.34 32.72
CA MET A 1 -10.91 46.99 31.44
C MET A 1 -9.99 45.78 31.50
N LYS A 2 -9.45 45.35 32.64
CA LYS A 2 -8.59 44.15 32.76
C LYS A 2 -9.34 42.83 32.58
N ASN A 3 -10.61 42.73 32.93
CA ASN A 3 -11.38 41.49 32.90
C ASN A 3 -11.79 41.08 31.47
N LEU A 4 -12.09 42.04 30.58
CA LEU A 4 -12.52 41.75 29.22
C LEU A 4 -11.42 41.05 28.39
N ARG A 5 -10.17 41.46 28.60
CA ARG A 5 -8.99 40.91 27.89
C ARG A 5 -8.75 39.43 28.23
N ASN A 6 -9.09 39.02 29.45
CA ASN A 6 -8.95 37.63 29.89
C ASN A 6 -10.05 36.72 29.29
N TYR A 7 -11.26 37.24 29.05
CA TYR A 7 -12.34 36.49 28.40
C TYR A 7 -12.06 36.24 26.91
N TYR A 8 -11.47 37.19 26.19
CA TYR A 8 -11.07 37.00 24.80
C TYR A 8 -9.93 36.00 24.65
N ALA A 9 -8.96 36.02 25.60
CA ALA A 9 -7.88 35.04 25.62
C ALA A 9 -8.40 33.61 25.89
N ALA A 10 -9.33 33.46 26.84
CA ALA A 10 -9.95 32.17 27.16
C ALA A 10 -10.85 31.68 26.01
N PHE A 11 -11.56 32.56 25.32
CA PHE A 11 -12.40 32.20 24.16
C PHE A 11 -11.56 31.77 22.94
N LEU A 12 -10.45 32.47 22.70
CA LEU A 12 -9.49 32.08 21.63
C LEU A 12 -8.80 30.74 21.94
N LEU A 13 -8.46 30.46 23.20
CA LEU A 13 -7.88 29.17 23.60
C LEU A 13 -8.90 28.02 23.44
N PHE A 14 -10.18 28.30 23.74
CA PHE A 14 -11.26 27.29 23.57
C PHE A 14 -11.61 27.03 22.12
N ALA A 15 -11.54 28.04 21.24
CA ALA A 15 -11.76 27.89 19.81
C ALA A 15 -10.65 27.10 19.11
N LEU A 16 -9.40 27.14 19.61
CA LEU A 16 -8.28 26.37 19.08
C LEU A 16 -8.35 24.86 19.41
N LEU A 17 -9.14 24.47 20.42
CA LEU A 17 -9.29 23.07 20.82
C LEU A 17 -10.29 22.26 19.96
N PHE A 18 -11.05 22.91 19.08
CA PHE A 18 -12.06 22.25 18.24
C PHE A 18 -11.68 22.06 16.78
N VAL A 19 -10.42 22.31 16.38
CA VAL A 19 -9.94 21.84 15.08
C VAL A 19 -9.54 20.37 15.21
N SER A 20 -10.52 19.52 15.48
CA SER A 20 -10.41 18.08 15.17
C SER A 20 -10.29 17.98 13.66
N ALA A 21 -9.08 17.82 13.17
CA ALA A 21 -8.88 17.38 11.80
C ALA A 21 -9.56 16.01 11.70
N ALA A 22 -10.77 15.97 11.14
CA ALA A 22 -11.44 14.73 10.82
C ALA A 22 -10.51 13.97 9.86
N ALA A 23 -9.92 12.88 10.33
CA ALA A 23 -9.18 11.99 9.45
C ALA A 23 -10.13 11.57 8.32
N PRO A 24 -9.70 11.60 7.05
CA PRO A 24 -10.55 11.16 5.95
C PRO A 24 -11.04 9.73 6.22
N ALA A 25 -12.33 9.49 6.03
CA ALA A 25 -12.90 8.16 6.19
C ALA A 25 -12.16 7.17 5.28
N GLN A 26 -11.80 6.01 5.84
CA GLN A 26 -11.17 4.95 5.04
C GLN A 26 -12.12 4.47 3.94
N THR A 27 -11.59 4.27 2.73
CA THR A 27 -12.35 3.69 1.63
C THR A 27 -12.66 2.21 1.89
N ASP A 28 -13.63 1.65 1.16
CA ASP A 28 -13.96 0.23 1.26
C ASP A 28 -12.76 -0.67 0.91
N LEU A 29 -11.97 -0.26 -0.10
CA LEU A 29 -10.74 -0.97 -0.46
C LEU A 29 -9.71 -0.94 0.68
N GLN A 30 -9.48 0.23 1.30
CA GLN A 30 -8.56 0.32 2.45
C GLN A 30 -8.99 -0.58 3.60
N GLN A 31 -10.29 -0.64 3.89
CA GLN A 31 -10.82 -1.50 4.94
C GLN A 31 -10.60 -2.98 4.60
N LYS A 32 -10.80 -3.38 3.35
CA LYS A 32 -10.57 -4.76 2.90
C LYS A 32 -9.09 -5.14 2.96
N LEU A 33 -8.20 -4.26 2.49
CA LEU A 33 -6.74 -4.46 2.59
C LEU A 33 -6.30 -4.60 4.06
N GLY A 34 -6.81 -3.76 4.95
CA GLY A 34 -6.51 -3.81 6.38
C GLY A 34 -6.98 -5.07 7.12
N ARG A 35 -7.87 -5.87 6.52
CA ARG A 35 -8.31 -7.17 7.06
C ARG A 35 -7.40 -8.33 6.65
N ILE A 36 -6.48 -8.12 5.72
CA ILE A 36 -5.54 -9.15 5.27
C ILE A 36 -4.36 -9.16 6.25
N SER A 37 -4.28 -10.18 7.07
CA SER A 37 -3.27 -10.27 8.15
C SER A 37 -1.82 -10.26 7.65
N ALA A 38 -1.56 -10.69 6.41
CA ALA A 38 -0.26 -10.66 5.78
C ALA A 38 0.18 -9.23 5.37
N ILE A 39 -0.74 -8.28 5.26
CA ILE A 39 -0.44 -6.88 4.94
C ILE A 39 -0.03 -6.15 6.21
N THR A 40 1.21 -5.67 6.24
CA THR A 40 1.76 -4.94 7.38
C THR A 40 1.69 -3.43 7.23
N GLU A 41 1.57 -2.95 5.99
CA GLU A 41 1.52 -1.53 5.68
C GLU A 41 0.73 -1.29 4.39
N THR A 42 -0.06 -0.21 4.38
CA THR A 42 -0.77 0.28 3.19
C THR A 42 -0.66 1.80 3.15
N ARG A 43 -0.15 2.34 2.04
CA ARG A 43 -0.06 3.79 1.80
C ARG A 43 -0.76 4.15 0.50
N PRO A 44 -1.57 5.23 0.47
CA PRO A 44 -2.18 5.72 -0.75
C PRO A 44 -1.12 6.23 -1.74
N LEU A 45 -1.39 6.06 -3.01
CA LEU A 45 -0.62 6.61 -4.12
C LEU A 45 -1.54 7.44 -5.01
N GLU A 46 -0.99 8.48 -5.59
CA GLU A 46 -1.70 9.22 -6.63
C GLU A 46 -1.89 8.36 -7.88
N SER A 47 -3.03 8.54 -8.55
CA SER A 47 -3.31 7.93 -9.84
C SER A 47 -4.16 8.83 -10.71
N THR A 48 -3.84 8.86 -12.01
CA THR A 48 -4.66 9.51 -13.03
C THR A 48 -5.48 8.50 -13.84
N ARG A 49 -5.37 7.21 -13.50
CA ARG A 49 -5.92 6.09 -14.28
C ARG A 49 -6.85 5.18 -13.47
N PHE A 50 -6.62 5.09 -12.17
CA PHE A 50 -7.38 4.24 -11.27
C PHE A 50 -8.11 5.12 -10.25
N SER A 51 -9.29 4.70 -9.83
CA SER A 51 -10.06 5.40 -8.78
C SER A 51 -9.33 5.43 -7.45
N GLU A 52 -8.60 4.35 -7.15
CA GLU A 52 -7.75 4.23 -5.98
C GLU A 52 -6.47 3.48 -6.33
N LYS A 53 -5.37 3.87 -5.70
CA LYS A 53 -4.07 3.20 -5.85
C LYS A 53 -3.34 3.18 -4.53
N TYR A 54 -2.75 2.03 -4.20
CA TYR A 54 -2.02 1.82 -2.95
C TYR A 54 -0.71 1.08 -3.20
N VAL A 55 0.32 1.43 -2.45
CA VAL A 55 1.44 0.53 -2.20
C VAL A 55 1.15 -0.21 -0.89
N THR A 56 1.29 -1.53 -0.93
CA THR A 56 1.12 -2.42 0.21
C THR A 56 2.37 -3.25 0.41
N TYR A 57 2.59 -3.69 1.65
CA TYR A 57 3.70 -4.58 1.98
C TYR A 57 3.17 -5.84 2.66
N PHE A 58 3.48 -6.96 2.04
CA PHE A 58 3.11 -8.28 2.55
C PHE A 58 4.27 -8.88 3.32
N THR A 59 3.99 -9.51 4.44
CA THR A 59 4.94 -10.41 5.09
C THR A 59 4.90 -11.75 4.38
N GLN A 60 6.03 -12.12 3.78
CA GLN A 60 6.23 -13.38 3.09
C GLN A 60 7.30 -14.22 3.79
N PRO A 61 7.15 -15.56 3.88
CA PRO A 61 8.20 -16.41 4.41
C PRO A 61 9.42 -16.42 3.49
N LEU A 62 10.60 -16.52 4.05
CA LEU A 62 11.85 -16.73 3.29
C LEU A 62 11.81 -18.07 2.56
N ASP A 63 11.28 -19.09 3.23
CA ASP A 63 11.14 -20.45 2.74
C ASP A 63 9.69 -20.89 2.96
N HIS A 64 8.92 -21.08 1.88
CA HIS A 64 7.51 -21.48 1.97
C HIS A 64 7.30 -22.86 2.59
N ARG A 65 8.32 -23.74 2.50
CA ARG A 65 8.27 -25.07 3.14
C ARG A 65 8.67 -25.02 4.63
N HIS A 66 9.39 -23.97 5.01
CA HIS A 66 9.93 -23.76 6.36
C HIS A 66 9.72 -22.31 6.81
N PRO A 67 8.46 -21.89 7.06
CA PRO A 67 8.14 -20.48 7.38
C PRO A 67 8.77 -20.02 8.70
N GLU A 68 9.18 -20.94 9.57
CA GLU A 68 9.91 -20.66 10.81
C GLU A 68 11.33 -20.10 10.58
N LYS A 69 11.89 -20.22 9.37
CA LYS A 69 13.22 -19.68 9.03
C LYS A 69 13.25 -18.16 8.88
N GLY A 70 12.11 -17.52 8.97
CA GLY A 70 12.00 -16.07 8.92
C GLY A 70 11.14 -15.57 7.77
N SER A 71 11.01 -14.26 7.70
CA SER A 71 10.15 -13.57 6.72
C SER A 71 10.83 -12.33 6.19
N PHE A 72 10.27 -11.80 5.08
CA PHE A 72 10.65 -10.52 4.50
C PHE A 72 9.40 -9.74 4.10
N ARG A 73 9.58 -8.46 3.79
CA ARG A 73 8.51 -7.61 3.26
C ARG A 73 8.54 -7.66 1.74
N GLN A 74 7.39 -7.96 1.12
CA GLN A 74 7.22 -7.91 -0.33
C GLN A 74 6.33 -6.74 -0.69
N ARG A 75 6.82 -5.86 -1.58
CA ARG A 75 6.05 -4.73 -2.09
C ARG A 75 5.07 -5.17 -3.16
N VAL A 76 3.82 -4.74 -3.01
CA VAL A 76 2.75 -4.97 -3.98
C VAL A 76 2.03 -3.65 -4.22
N ILE A 77 1.79 -3.30 -5.48
CA ILE A 77 1.00 -2.13 -5.84
C ILE A 77 -0.38 -2.60 -6.27
N VAL A 78 -1.41 -2.08 -5.60
CA VAL A 78 -2.82 -2.35 -5.87
C VAL A 78 -3.42 -1.12 -6.53
N SER A 79 -3.94 -1.29 -7.73
CA SER A 79 -4.63 -0.25 -8.51
C SER A 79 -6.06 -0.69 -8.77
N HIS A 80 -7.03 0.10 -8.34
CA HIS A 80 -8.43 -0.29 -8.27
C HIS A 80 -9.32 0.58 -9.15
N VAL A 81 -10.19 -0.09 -9.89
CA VAL A 81 -11.26 0.52 -10.69
C VAL A 81 -12.62 0.24 -10.05
N GLY A 82 -12.87 -1.01 -9.64
CA GLY A 82 -14.12 -1.44 -9.05
C GLY A 82 -14.09 -2.90 -8.62
N PHE A 83 -14.94 -3.26 -7.64
CA PHE A 83 -14.99 -4.64 -7.10
C PHE A 83 -15.65 -5.64 -8.05
N ASP A 84 -16.41 -5.15 -9.02
CA ASP A 84 -17.06 -5.95 -10.08
C ASP A 84 -16.19 -6.12 -11.32
N ARG A 85 -14.98 -5.53 -11.31
CA ARG A 85 -14.06 -5.54 -12.44
C ARG A 85 -13.06 -6.70 -12.34
N PRO A 86 -12.61 -7.25 -13.48
CA PRO A 86 -11.55 -8.25 -13.48
C PRO A 86 -10.25 -7.69 -12.88
N THR A 87 -9.31 -8.56 -12.55
CA THR A 87 -8.01 -8.18 -12.02
C THR A 87 -6.89 -8.74 -12.87
N VAL A 88 -6.01 -7.87 -13.34
CA VAL A 88 -4.75 -8.22 -14.00
C VAL A 88 -3.64 -8.28 -12.97
N ILE A 89 -2.95 -9.40 -12.87
CA ILE A 89 -1.77 -9.56 -12.01
C ILE A 89 -0.52 -9.46 -12.88
N VAL A 90 0.38 -8.55 -12.52
CA VAL A 90 1.65 -8.30 -13.22
C VAL A 90 2.78 -8.90 -12.41
N THR A 91 3.49 -9.87 -12.98
CA THR A 91 4.59 -10.62 -12.36
C THR A 91 5.80 -10.61 -13.29
N GLU A 92 6.42 -9.44 -13.50
CA GLU A 92 7.50 -9.28 -14.49
C GLU A 92 8.85 -9.89 -14.10
N GLY A 93 9.05 -10.24 -12.84
CA GLY A 93 10.33 -10.74 -12.36
C GLY A 93 11.35 -9.65 -12.04
N TYR A 94 10.93 -8.40 -11.89
CA TYR A 94 11.79 -7.24 -11.61
C TYR A 94 11.23 -6.36 -10.50
N GLY A 95 11.88 -5.20 -10.29
CA GLY A 95 11.44 -4.20 -9.32
C GLY A 95 10.21 -3.43 -9.80
N ALA A 96 9.30 -3.09 -8.88
CA ALA A 96 8.03 -2.43 -9.16
C ALA A 96 8.08 -0.89 -9.08
N ALA A 97 9.28 -0.27 -9.07
CA ALA A 97 9.41 1.18 -8.85
C ALA A 97 8.64 2.02 -9.88
N TYR A 98 8.62 1.62 -11.13
CA TYR A 98 7.92 2.35 -12.19
C TYR A 98 6.40 2.25 -12.07
N ALA A 99 5.88 1.19 -11.44
CA ALA A 99 4.46 1.04 -11.15
C ALA A 99 3.95 2.04 -10.09
N LEU A 100 4.84 2.71 -9.35
CA LEU A 100 4.48 3.81 -8.45
C LEU A 100 4.04 5.08 -9.21
N ASN A 101 4.43 5.22 -10.47
CA ASN A 101 4.08 6.39 -11.28
C ASN A 101 2.55 6.56 -11.35
N PRO A 102 2.00 7.78 -11.11
CA PRO A 102 0.55 8.03 -11.18
C PRO A 102 -0.10 7.68 -12.52
N LYS A 103 0.68 7.70 -13.62
CA LYS A 103 0.20 7.42 -14.97
C LYS A 103 0.38 5.96 -15.39
N TYR A 104 1.07 5.15 -14.56
CA TYR A 104 1.37 3.78 -14.92
C TYR A 104 0.11 2.91 -15.00
N ARG A 105 0.06 2.09 -16.04
CA ARG A 105 -0.94 1.07 -16.31
C ARG A 105 -0.34 0.03 -17.24
N GLU A 106 -0.87 -1.16 -17.19
CA GLU A 106 -0.63 -2.20 -18.19
C GLU A 106 -1.68 -2.13 -19.30
N GLU A 107 -1.29 -2.41 -20.53
CA GLU A 107 -2.18 -2.39 -21.69
C GLU A 107 -3.40 -3.29 -21.50
N LEU A 108 -3.19 -4.48 -20.94
CA LEU A 108 -4.27 -5.43 -20.68
C LEU A 108 -5.25 -4.91 -19.62
N SER A 109 -4.75 -4.20 -18.59
CA SER A 109 -5.62 -3.61 -17.58
C SER A 109 -6.48 -2.50 -18.15
N GLU A 110 -5.96 -1.74 -19.11
CA GLU A 110 -6.72 -0.72 -19.82
C GLU A 110 -7.77 -1.33 -20.75
N LEU A 111 -7.38 -2.31 -21.54
CA LEU A 111 -8.27 -2.96 -22.50
C LEU A 111 -9.49 -3.61 -21.83
N LEU A 112 -9.29 -4.20 -20.64
CA LEU A 112 -10.32 -4.90 -19.89
C LEU A 112 -11.04 -3.99 -18.87
N ASP A 113 -10.65 -2.73 -18.74
CA ASP A 113 -11.08 -1.85 -17.66
C ASP A 113 -10.96 -2.56 -16.30
N ALA A 114 -9.77 -3.11 -16.04
CA ALA A 114 -9.51 -4.03 -14.96
C ALA A 114 -8.78 -3.36 -13.79
N ASN A 115 -8.97 -3.91 -12.59
CA ASN A 115 -8.03 -3.70 -11.49
C ASN A 115 -6.66 -4.24 -11.88
N MET A 116 -5.60 -3.71 -11.24
CA MET A 116 -4.25 -4.19 -11.48
C MET A 116 -3.53 -4.43 -10.16
N ILE A 117 -2.86 -5.57 -10.04
CA ILE A 117 -1.97 -5.89 -8.93
C ILE A 117 -0.58 -6.11 -9.52
N PHE A 118 0.38 -5.27 -9.11
CA PHE A 118 1.76 -5.41 -9.52
C PHE A 118 2.58 -5.96 -8.35
N VAL A 119 3.17 -7.14 -8.53
CA VAL A 119 3.98 -7.81 -7.50
C VAL A 119 5.45 -7.58 -7.79
N GLU A 120 6.16 -6.91 -6.88
CA GLU A 120 7.62 -6.82 -6.96
C GLU A 120 8.24 -8.15 -6.59
N TYR A 121 9.17 -8.59 -7.42
CA TYR A 121 9.83 -9.86 -7.18
C TYR A 121 10.75 -9.78 -5.95
N ARG A 122 10.86 -10.91 -5.29
CA ARG A 122 11.82 -11.16 -4.21
C ARG A 122 13.25 -10.81 -4.66
N TYR A 123 14.02 -10.19 -3.78
CA TYR A 123 15.38 -9.68 -3.99
C TYR A 123 15.49 -8.45 -4.91
N PHE A 124 14.38 -7.85 -5.30
CA PHE A 124 14.38 -6.54 -5.96
C PHE A 124 13.96 -5.43 -4.99
N LEU A 125 14.68 -4.33 -5.07
CA LEU A 125 14.39 -3.07 -4.38
C LEU A 125 13.91 -3.28 -2.93
N GLU A 126 12.66 -2.87 -2.64
CA GLU A 126 12.08 -2.96 -1.30
C GLU A 126 11.60 -4.37 -0.91
N SER A 127 11.57 -5.31 -1.87
CA SER A 127 11.27 -6.72 -1.64
C SER A 127 12.50 -7.57 -1.41
N THR A 128 13.62 -6.93 -0.98
CA THR A 128 14.85 -7.62 -0.66
C THR A 128 14.86 -8.05 0.81
N PRO A 129 15.01 -9.35 1.12
CA PRO A 129 15.22 -9.80 2.49
C PRO A 129 16.51 -9.24 3.10
N GLU A 130 16.48 -8.94 4.41
CA GLU A 130 17.66 -8.56 5.16
C GLU A 130 17.85 -9.53 6.36
N PRO A 131 19.02 -10.18 6.49
CA PRO A 131 20.17 -10.16 5.58
C PRO A 131 19.84 -10.86 4.24
N LYS A 132 20.55 -10.45 3.17
CA LYS A 132 20.46 -11.11 1.86
C LYS A 132 21.05 -12.51 1.95
N ASP A 133 20.20 -13.51 1.84
CA ASP A 133 20.62 -14.90 1.77
C ASP A 133 20.07 -15.54 0.49
N TRP A 134 20.95 -15.74 -0.47
CA TRP A 134 20.61 -16.23 -1.80
C TRP A 134 20.10 -17.68 -1.83
N GLN A 135 20.27 -18.45 -0.73
CA GLN A 135 19.70 -19.80 -0.63
C GLN A 135 18.18 -19.81 -0.76
N TYR A 136 17.50 -18.68 -0.47
CA TYR A 136 16.05 -18.54 -0.54
C TYR A 136 15.55 -17.98 -1.89
N LEU A 137 16.42 -17.89 -2.91
CA LEU A 137 16.05 -17.46 -4.26
C LEU A 137 15.54 -18.56 -5.22
N PRO A 138 15.56 -19.88 -4.91
CA PRO A 138 15.03 -20.89 -5.82
C PRO A 138 13.59 -20.61 -6.27
N ALA A 139 13.22 -21.12 -7.44
CA ALA A 139 11.89 -20.91 -8.04
C ALA A 139 10.74 -21.29 -7.09
N ASP A 140 10.89 -22.33 -6.30
CA ASP A 140 9.91 -22.80 -5.30
C ASP A 140 9.56 -21.74 -4.24
N ASN A 141 10.47 -20.79 -3.99
CA ASN A 141 10.27 -19.69 -3.03
C ASN A 141 9.90 -18.37 -3.72
N SER A 142 9.99 -18.31 -5.05
CA SER A 142 9.78 -17.08 -5.82
C SER A 142 8.42 -17.04 -6.52
N ALA A 143 7.71 -18.17 -6.53
CA ALA A 143 6.40 -18.32 -7.16
C ALA A 143 5.25 -17.88 -6.24
#